data_7063d0d9aaa41fd3cdc383317b5b3040
#
_entry.id   7063d0d9aaa41fd3cdc383317b5b3040
#
_cell.length_a   1.000
_cell.length_b   1.000
_cell.length_c   1.000
_cell.angle_alpha   90.00
_cell.angle_beta   90.00
_cell.angle_gamma   90.00
#
_symmetry.space_group_name_H-M   'P 1'
#
loop_
_entity.id
_entity.type
_entity.pdbx_description
1 polymer ?
#
loop_
_entity_poly.entity_id
_entity_poly.type
_entity_poly.pdbx_seq_one_letter_code
_entity_poly.pdbx_strand_id
1 'polypeptide(L)'
;DCPMWSFDGSSTEQAPGGSSDCLLKPVAIFPDPARKNGYLVMTEVLNSDGTPHESNGRATIDDDDNDFWFGFEQEYFLWNPMTNRPLGFPAGGYPAPQGQYYCSVGAANAFGRDIIEEHLDLCLEAGINVEGINAEVAAGQWEFQVFAKGAK
;
A
#
# COMPACT_ATOMS: atom_id res chain seq x y z
N ASP A 1 -4.34 3.25 -23.22
CA ASP A 1 -4.03 1.81 -23.22
C ASP A 1 -2.65 1.61 -22.57
N CYS A 2 -2.56 0.71 -21.60
CA CYS A 2 -1.30 0.32 -20.99
C CYS A 2 -0.87 -1.03 -21.63
N PRO A 3 0.31 -1.10 -22.27
CA PRO A 3 0.76 -2.34 -22.89
C PRO A 3 1.19 -3.38 -21.84
N MET A 4 1.22 -4.64 -22.25
CA MET A 4 1.87 -5.70 -21.47
C MET A 4 3.38 -5.49 -21.55
N TRP A 5 4.05 -5.62 -20.40
CA TRP A 5 5.51 -5.48 -20.30
C TRP A 5 6.15 -6.82 -19.93
N SER A 6 7.45 -6.94 -20.14
CA SER A 6 8.25 -8.04 -19.64
C SER A 6 9.22 -7.57 -18.56
N PHE A 7 9.62 -8.48 -17.70
CA PHE A 7 10.65 -8.26 -16.69
C PHE A 7 11.46 -9.51 -16.43
N ASP A 8 12.62 -9.35 -15.81
CA ASP A 8 13.47 -10.47 -15.37
C ASP A 8 12.94 -11.07 -14.07
N GLY A 9 12.21 -12.15 -14.16
CA GLY A 9 11.64 -12.88 -13.03
C GLY A 9 12.68 -13.56 -12.14
N SER A 10 13.95 -13.68 -12.56
CA SER A 10 15.01 -14.22 -11.70
C SER A 10 15.33 -13.28 -10.52
N SER A 11 15.18 -11.97 -10.72
CA SER A 11 15.39 -10.95 -9.68
C SER A 11 14.34 -11.00 -8.57
N THR A 12 13.20 -11.63 -8.83
CA THR A 12 12.07 -11.77 -7.90
C THR A 12 11.81 -13.21 -7.48
N GLU A 13 12.72 -14.13 -7.82
CA GLU A 13 12.59 -15.56 -7.57
C GLU A 13 11.37 -16.21 -8.27
N GLN A 14 10.89 -15.60 -9.34
CA GLN A 14 9.74 -16.07 -10.13
C GLN A 14 10.15 -16.87 -11.37
N ALA A 15 11.43 -16.87 -11.74
CA ALA A 15 11.94 -17.66 -12.87
C ALA A 15 13.39 -18.07 -12.67
N PRO A 16 13.84 -19.19 -13.29
CA PRO A 16 15.24 -19.58 -13.26
C PRO A 16 16.11 -18.64 -14.11
N GLY A 17 17.37 -18.42 -13.71
CA GLY A 17 18.27 -17.46 -14.36
C GLY A 17 18.59 -17.71 -15.83
N GLY A 18 18.34 -18.92 -16.34
CA GLY A 18 18.58 -19.26 -17.74
C GLY A 18 17.39 -19.02 -18.69
N SER A 19 16.18 -18.77 -18.16
CA SER A 19 14.96 -18.44 -18.90
C SER A 19 14.07 -17.61 -17.98
N SER A 20 14.38 -16.33 -17.84
CA SER A 20 13.90 -15.50 -16.75
C SER A 20 12.78 -14.51 -17.13
N ASP A 21 12.36 -14.49 -18.40
CA ASP A 21 11.32 -13.58 -18.85
C ASP A 21 9.94 -13.95 -18.27
N CYS A 22 9.37 -13.02 -17.51
CA CYS A 22 7.98 -13.01 -17.08
C CYS A 22 7.26 -11.81 -17.69
N LEU A 23 5.93 -11.87 -17.76
CA LEU A 23 5.11 -10.80 -18.31
C LEU A 23 4.33 -10.10 -17.19
N LEU A 24 4.14 -8.79 -17.34
CA LEU A 24 3.29 -7.95 -16.52
C LEU A 24 2.05 -7.57 -17.32
N LYS A 25 0.91 -8.13 -16.95
CA LYS A 25 -0.39 -7.80 -17.52
C LYS A 25 -1.07 -6.71 -16.69
N PRO A 26 -1.28 -5.49 -17.23
CA PRO A 26 -2.00 -4.45 -16.51
C PRO A 26 -3.44 -4.86 -16.20
N VAL A 27 -3.88 -4.63 -14.95
CA VAL A 27 -5.25 -4.94 -14.49
C VAL A 27 -5.96 -3.74 -13.88
N ALA A 28 -5.23 -2.75 -13.37
CA ALA A 28 -5.79 -1.48 -12.90
C ALA A 28 -4.77 -0.35 -13.10
N ILE A 29 -5.26 0.86 -13.34
CA ILE A 29 -4.44 2.06 -13.56
C ILE A 29 -5.02 3.19 -12.70
N PHE A 30 -4.14 3.85 -11.94
CA PHE A 30 -4.47 4.99 -11.11
C PHE A 30 -3.59 6.18 -11.49
N PRO A 31 -4.07 7.43 -11.43
CA PRO A 31 -3.20 8.58 -11.57
C PRO A 31 -2.16 8.59 -10.44
N ASP A 32 -0.92 8.97 -10.75
CA ASP A 32 0.10 9.24 -9.74
C ASP A 32 0.03 10.72 -9.34
N PRO A 33 -0.51 11.07 -8.18
CA PRO A 33 -0.67 12.46 -7.79
C PRO A 33 0.65 13.17 -7.50
N ALA A 34 1.72 12.41 -7.25
CA ALA A 34 3.05 12.96 -7.02
C ALA A 34 3.80 13.31 -8.32
N ARG A 35 3.31 12.89 -9.49
CA ARG A 35 4.00 13.07 -10.78
C ARG A 35 3.05 13.46 -11.90
N LYS A 36 3.29 14.60 -12.51
CA LYS A 36 2.54 15.02 -13.70
C LYS A 36 2.65 13.97 -14.81
N ASN A 37 1.52 13.52 -15.36
CA ASN A 37 1.42 12.46 -16.37
C ASN A 37 1.97 11.09 -15.89
N GLY A 38 2.09 10.89 -14.58
CA GLY A 38 2.45 9.63 -13.96
C GLY A 38 1.23 8.74 -13.73
N TYR A 39 1.45 7.43 -13.72
CA TYR A 39 0.42 6.45 -13.42
C TYR A 39 0.99 5.35 -12.51
N LEU A 40 0.18 4.88 -11.59
CA LEU A 40 0.41 3.68 -10.81
C LEU A 40 -0.36 2.54 -11.50
N VAL A 41 0.33 1.48 -11.87
CA VAL A 41 -0.26 0.38 -12.61
C VAL A 41 -0.17 -0.89 -11.77
N MET A 42 -1.33 -1.45 -11.42
CA MET A 42 -1.39 -2.79 -10.84
C MET A 42 -1.30 -3.83 -11.96
N THR A 43 -0.50 -4.86 -11.75
CA THR A 43 -0.26 -5.89 -12.75
C THR A 43 -0.43 -7.29 -12.18
N GLU A 44 -0.80 -8.22 -13.06
CA GLU A 44 -0.70 -9.66 -12.85
C GLU A 44 0.58 -10.18 -13.50
N VAL A 45 1.20 -11.18 -12.86
CA VAL A 45 2.39 -11.86 -13.42
C VAL A 45 1.96 -13.08 -14.23
N LEU A 46 2.47 -13.16 -15.46
CA LEU A 46 2.28 -14.31 -16.33
C LEU A 46 3.65 -14.92 -16.69
N ASN A 47 3.64 -16.18 -17.01
CA ASN A 47 4.75 -16.85 -17.66
C ASN A 47 5.00 -16.26 -19.06
N SER A 48 6.15 -16.52 -19.65
CA SER A 48 6.51 -16.04 -21.01
C SER A 48 5.56 -16.53 -22.11
N ASP A 49 4.86 -17.64 -21.88
CA ASP A 49 3.82 -18.17 -22.78
C ASP A 49 2.42 -17.55 -22.57
N GLY A 50 2.29 -16.63 -21.63
CA GLY A 50 1.04 -15.93 -21.30
C GLY A 50 0.12 -16.66 -20.32
N THR A 51 0.50 -17.84 -19.83
CA THR A 51 -0.24 -18.51 -18.76
C THR A 51 0.01 -17.83 -17.41
N PRO A 52 -0.97 -17.84 -16.47
CA PRO A 52 -0.73 -17.30 -15.13
C PRO A 52 0.49 -17.93 -14.47
N HIS A 53 1.36 -17.10 -13.90
CA HIS A 53 2.48 -17.57 -13.11
C HIS A 53 1.97 -18.19 -11.79
N GLU A 54 2.68 -19.16 -11.21
CA GLU A 54 2.27 -19.82 -9.96
C GLU A 54 2.11 -18.87 -8.77
N SER A 55 2.84 -17.75 -8.74
CA SER A 55 2.70 -16.70 -7.73
C SER A 55 1.52 -15.76 -7.97
N ASN A 56 0.79 -15.91 -9.08
CA ASN A 56 -0.33 -15.06 -9.42
C ASN A 56 -1.64 -15.53 -8.75
N GLY A 57 -1.79 -15.19 -7.46
CA GLY A 57 -2.99 -15.52 -6.71
C GLY A 57 -4.26 -14.86 -7.27
N ARG A 58 -4.14 -13.69 -7.91
CA ARG A 58 -5.29 -13.00 -8.51
C ARG A 58 -5.95 -13.82 -9.63
N ALA A 59 -5.19 -14.58 -10.40
CA ALA A 59 -5.72 -15.42 -11.48
C ALA A 59 -6.64 -16.56 -10.97
N THR A 60 -6.56 -16.92 -9.69
CA THR A 60 -7.41 -17.95 -9.09
C THR A 60 -8.72 -17.41 -8.53
N ILE A 61 -8.91 -16.09 -8.52
CA ILE A 61 -10.12 -15.45 -8.01
C ILE A 61 -11.20 -15.53 -9.07
N ASP A 62 -12.39 -16.02 -8.67
CA ASP A 62 -13.56 -16.06 -9.53
C ASP A 62 -14.21 -14.68 -9.64
N ASP A 63 -14.52 -14.24 -10.87
CA ASP A 63 -15.17 -12.95 -11.13
C ASP A 63 -16.63 -12.90 -10.71
N ASP A 64 -17.25 -14.05 -10.50
CA ASP A 64 -18.68 -14.15 -10.15
C ASP A 64 -18.98 -13.70 -8.71
N ASP A 65 -17.95 -13.40 -7.93
CA ASP A 65 -18.06 -13.07 -6.51
C ASP A 65 -18.10 -11.55 -6.26
N ASN A 66 -19.02 -10.87 -6.92
CA ASN A 66 -19.14 -9.42 -6.88
C ASN A 66 -19.82 -8.83 -5.63
N ASP A 67 -20.34 -9.67 -4.75
CA ASP A 67 -21.11 -9.23 -3.58
C ASP A 67 -20.28 -9.12 -2.30
N PHE A 68 -19.03 -9.58 -2.30
CA PHE A 68 -18.13 -9.41 -1.18
C PHE A 68 -17.68 -7.96 -1.00
N TRP A 69 -17.59 -7.57 0.26
CA TRP A 69 -17.09 -6.28 0.68
C TRP A 69 -15.85 -6.51 1.53
N PHE A 70 -14.79 -5.73 1.25
CA PHE A 70 -13.53 -5.83 1.96
C PHE A 70 -13.17 -4.49 2.57
N GLY A 71 -12.79 -4.49 3.85
CA GLY A 71 -12.15 -3.37 4.51
C GLY A 71 -10.67 -3.69 4.70
N PHE A 72 -9.83 -2.74 4.36
CA PHE A 72 -8.38 -2.81 4.59
C PHE A 72 -8.00 -1.72 5.56
N GLU A 73 -7.28 -2.09 6.60
CA GLU A 73 -6.71 -1.19 7.59
C GLU A 73 -5.20 -1.21 7.42
N GLN A 74 -4.68 -0.22 6.68
CA GLN A 74 -3.25 -0.12 6.45
C GLN A 74 -2.60 0.68 7.57
N GLU A 75 -1.79 0.01 8.37
CA GLU A 75 -1.03 0.62 9.46
C GLU A 75 0.43 0.87 9.05
N TYR A 76 1.01 1.95 9.60
CA TYR A 76 2.39 2.31 9.36
C TYR A 76 2.94 3.22 10.47
N PHE A 77 4.25 3.22 10.62
CA PHE A 77 4.97 4.14 11.49
C PHE A 77 5.61 5.24 10.68
N LEU A 78 5.48 6.48 11.16
CA LEU A 78 6.32 7.57 10.70
C LEU A 78 7.71 7.42 11.33
N TRP A 79 8.75 7.53 10.50
CA TRP A 79 10.12 7.31 10.92
C TRP A 79 10.91 8.62 10.97
N ASN A 80 11.62 8.84 12.07
CA ASN A 80 12.53 9.97 12.20
C ASN A 80 13.97 9.52 11.87
N PRO A 81 14.52 9.89 10.71
CA PRO A 81 15.85 9.45 10.29
C PRO A 81 16.96 10.04 11.15
N MET A 82 16.74 11.19 11.80
CA MET A 82 17.75 11.83 12.66
C MET A 82 18.00 11.06 13.95
N THR A 83 16.96 10.44 14.49
CA THR A 83 17.07 9.63 15.72
C THR A 83 17.11 8.13 15.45
N ASN A 84 16.86 7.73 14.17
CA ASN A 84 16.69 6.34 13.76
C ASN A 84 15.64 5.60 14.59
N ARG A 85 14.48 6.25 14.84
CA ARG A 85 13.38 5.75 15.65
C ARG A 85 12.04 6.21 15.08
N PRO A 86 10.92 5.56 15.45
CA PRO A 86 9.60 6.09 15.13
C PRO A 86 9.42 7.52 15.63
N LEU A 87 8.69 8.33 14.88
CA LEU A 87 8.39 9.71 15.25
C LEU A 87 7.62 9.73 16.58
N GLY A 88 8.00 10.64 17.49
CA GLY A 88 7.39 10.73 18.81
C GLY A 88 7.98 9.79 19.85
N PHE A 89 8.87 8.87 19.48
CA PHE A 89 9.61 8.09 20.46
C PHE A 89 10.68 8.95 21.14
N PRO A 90 10.89 8.82 22.46
CA PRO A 90 11.95 9.55 23.15
C PRO A 90 13.34 9.11 22.66
N ALA A 91 14.35 9.95 22.87
CA ALA A 91 15.73 9.65 22.49
C ALA A 91 16.28 8.36 23.13
N GLY A 92 15.81 8.02 24.33
CA GLY A 92 16.09 6.76 25.03
C GLY A 92 14.81 6.15 25.58
N GLY A 93 14.74 4.81 25.61
CA GLY A 93 13.56 4.10 26.09
C GLY A 93 12.40 4.05 25.09
N TYR A 94 11.19 3.94 25.61
CA TYR A 94 9.94 3.78 24.85
C TYR A 94 8.97 4.91 25.19
N PRO A 95 7.97 5.20 24.30
CA PRO A 95 6.90 6.13 24.65
C PRO A 95 6.00 5.56 25.75
N ALA A 96 5.03 6.36 26.19
CA ALA A 96 4.02 5.90 27.14
C ALA A 96 3.22 4.71 26.58
N PRO A 97 2.58 3.89 27.44
CA PRO A 97 1.70 2.82 26.99
C PRO A 97 0.54 3.32 26.13
N GLN A 98 -0.08 2.40 25.39
CA GLN A 98 -1.33 2.63 24.68
C GLN A 98 -2.39 3.28 25.59
N GLY A 99 -3.31 4.04 24.96
CA GLY A 99 -4.41 4.73 25.65
C GLY A 99 -4.33 6.23 25.52
N GLN A 100 -3.12 6.77 25.42
CA GLN A 100 -2.93 8.19 25.17
C GLN A 100 -2.77 8.53 23.66
N TYR A 101 -2.39 7.55 22.84
CA TYR A 101 -2.12 7.73 21.42
C TYR A 101 -3.26 7.26 20.50
N TYR A 102 -3.95 6.19 20.86
CA TYR A 102 -5.01 5.59 20.04
C TYR A 102 -6.18 6.56 19.82
N CYS A 103 -6.50 6.82 18.56
CA CYS A 103 -7.52 7.79 18.13
C CYS A 103 -7.35 9.18 18.77
N SER A 104 -6.12 9.54 19.10
CA SER A 104 -5.80 10.76 19.82
C SER A 104 -5.87 12.01 18.96
N VAL A 105 -5.96 13.14 19.62
CA VAL A 105 -5.89 14.46 19.02
C VAL A 105 -4.82 15.31 19.71
N GLY A 106 -4.35 16.32 18.98
CA GLY A 106 -3.34 17.26 19.47
C GLY A 106 -1.91 16.80 19.27
N ALA A 107 -1.02 17.77 19.08
CA ALA A 107 0.37 17.55 18.69
C ALA A 107 1.22 16.76 19.70
N ALA A 108 0.79 16.73 20.97
CA ALA A 108 1.49 15.99 22.02
C ALA A 108 1.25 14.48 21.96
N ASN A 109 0.22 14.02 21.24
CA ASN A 109 -0.17 12.61 21.16
C ASN A 109 -0.21 12.11 19.72
N ALA A 110 -0.73 12.90 18.78
CA ALA A 110 -0.88 12.55 17.37
C ALA A 110 0.30 13.15 16.56
N PHE A 111 1.44 12.47 16.60
CA PHE A 111 2.67 12.95 15.96
C PHE A 111 2.60 12.82 14.43
N GLY A 112 2.95 13.90 13.71
CA GLY A 112 3.06 13.91 12.27
C GLY A 112 1.73 13.99 11.50
N ARG A 113 0.69 14.56 12.10
CA ARG A 113 -0.62 14.72 11.45
C ARG A 113 -0.54 15.47 10.13
N ASP A 114 0.32 16.45 9.98
CA ASP A 114 0.54 17.19 8.75
C ASP A 114 1.00 16.26 7.60
N ILE A 115 1.86 15.29 7.88
CA ILE A 115 2.29 14.28 6.92
C ILE A 115 1.11 13.37 6.53
N ILE A 116 0.28 13.00 7.50
CA ILE A 116 -0.88 12.12 7.28
C ILE A 116 -1.96 12.82 6.46
N GLU A 117 -2.20 14.11 6.69
CA GLU A 117 -3.16 14.89 5.90
C GLU A 117 -2.68 15.03 4.45
N GLU A 118 -1.40 15.29 4.21
CA GLU A 118 -0.82 15.29 2.86
C GLU A 118 -0.95 13.92 2.18
N HIS A 119 -0.69 12.83 2.93
CA HIS A 119 -0.88 11.47 2.42
C HIS A 119 -2.34 11.17 2.06
N LEU A 120 -3.30 11.61 2.90
CA LEU A 120 -4.73 11.49 2.61
C LEU A 120 -5.10 12.20 1.31
N ASP A 121 -4.65 13.43 1.13
CA ASP A 121 -4.91 14.19 -0.09
C ASP A 121 -4.37 13.46 -1.33
N LEU A 122 -3.16 12.92 -1.27
CA LEU A 122 -2.56 12.13 -2.35
C LEU A 122 -3.38 10.84 -2.64
N CYS A 123 -3.85 10.15 -1.61
CA CYS A 123 -4.71 8.97 -1.77
C CYS A 123 -6.02 9.31 -2.49
N LEU A 124 -6.66 10.40 -2.09
CA LEU A 124 -7.91 10.88 -2.71
C LEU A 124 -7.69 11.30 -4.16
N GLU A 125 -6.60 12.02 -4.45
CA GLU A 125 -6.22 12.38 -5.83
C GLU A 125 -5.91 11.17 -6.70
N ALA A 126 -5.34 10.10 -6.12
CA ALA A 126 -5.13 8.84 -6.81
C ALA A 126 -6.42 8.05 -7.06
N GLY A 127 -7.54 8.47 -6.49
CA GLY A 127 -8.84 7.80 -6.62
C GLY A 127 -8.99 6.58 -5.72
N ILE A 128 -8.20 6.49 -4.65
CA ILE A 128 -8.34 5.44 -3.63
C ILE A 128 -9.55 5.76 -2.76
N ASN A 129 -10.39 4.76 -2.51
CA ASN A 129 -11.58 4.89 -1.67
C ASN A 129 -11.20 4.86 -0.19
N VAL A 130 -10.59 5.95 0.29
CA VAL A 130 -10.25 6.09 1.72
C VAL A 130 -11.49 6.49 2.50
N GLU A 131 -11.82 5.72 3.52
CA GLU A 131 -12.99 5.93 4.39
C GLU A 131 -12.62 6.66 5.69
N GLY A 132 -11.37 6.57 6.13
CA GLY A 132 -10.92 7.24 7.33
C GLY A 132 -9.42 7.15 7.56
N ILE A 133 -8.96 7.96 8.50
CA ILE A 133 -7.60 7.96 9.04
C ILE A 133 -7.67 8.10 10.56
N ASN A 134 -6.79 7.46 11.28
CA ASN A 134 -6.65 7.66 12.72
C ASN A 134 -5.22 7.38 13.21
N ALA A 135 -4.88 8.02 14.33
CA ALA A 135 -3.69 7.66 15.09
C ALA A 135 -3.90 6.30 15.75
N GLU A 136 -2.86 5.49 15.72
CA GLU A 136 -2.86 4.12 16.22
C GLU A 136 -2.26 3.98 17.63
N VAL A 137 -2.06 2.74 18.09
CA VAL A 137 -1.78 2.41 19.49
C VAL A 137 -0.45 2.95 20.00
N ALA A 138 0.54 3.13 19.13
CA ALA A 138 1.85 3.64 19.49
C ALA A 138 2.07 5.07 19.00
N ALA A 139 2.96 5.80 19.64
CA ALA A 139 3.38 7.11 19.17
C ALA A 139 3.92 7.04 17.74
N GLY A 140 3.44 7.91 16.83
CA GLY A 140 3.84 7.93 15.43
C GLY A 140 3.32 6.79 14.57
N GLN A 141 2.47 5.93 15.12
CA GLN A 141 1.73 4.92 14.37
C GLN A 141 0.41 5.48 13.90
N TRP A 142 0.11 5.25 12.63
CA TRP A 142 -1.08 5.72 11.94
C TRP A 142 -1.71 4.64 11.12
N GLU A 143 -2.99 4.81 10.84
CA GLU A 143 -3.79 3.92 10.02
C GLU A 143 -4.64 4.71 9.04
N PHE A 144 -4.89 4.13 7.88
CA PHE A 144 -5.99 4.53 7.01
C PHE A 144 -6.81 3.33 6.57
N GLN A 145 -8.12 3.54 6.43
CA GLN A 145 -9.06 2.50 6.04
C GLN A 145 -9.45 2.69 4.58
N VAL A 146 -9.39 1.60 3.83
CA VAL A 146 -9.82 1.55 2.43
C VAL A 146 -10.90 0.51 2.27
N PHE A 147 -11.94 0.87 1.56
CA PHE A 147 -13.07 0.01 1.32
C PHE A 147 -13.15 -0.41 -0.15
N ALA A 148 -13.38 -1.69 -0.39
CA ALA A 148 -13.53 -2.23 -1.73
C ALA A 148 -14.69 -3.20 -1.82
N LYS A 149 -15.38 -3.20 -2.96
CA LYS A 149 -16.43 -4.16 -3.30
C LYS A 149 -15.97 -5.01 -4.48
N GLY A 150 -16.23 -6.32 -4.40
CA GLY A 150 -15.83 -7.28 -5.42
C GLY A 150 -14.55 -8.03 -5.05
N ALA A 151 -14.37 -9.20 -5.60
CA ALA A 151 -13.24 -10.07 -5.29
C ALA A 151 -12.00 -9.81 -6.17
N LYS A 152 -12.14 -8.96 -7.21
CA LYS A 152 -11.08 -8.79 -8.22
C LYS A 152 -10.93 -7.34 -8.68
#